data_8d7f708f71b7d10c0fa4a1b18f9dae99
#
_entry.id   8d7f708f71b7d10c0fa4a1b18f9dae99
#
_cell.length_a   1.000
_cell.length_b   1.000
_cell.length_c   1.000
_cell.angle_alpha   90.00
_cell.angle_beta   90.00
_cell.angle_gamma   90.00
#
_symmetry.space_group_name_H-M   'P 1'
#
loop_
_entity.id
_entity.type
_entity.pdbx_description
1 polymer ?
#
loop_
_entity_poly.entity_id
_entity_poly.type
_entity_poly.pdbx_seq_one_letter_code
_entity_poly.pdbx_strand_id
1 'polypeptide(L)'
;VINGGYVKWNPERITWQRYIISGYLLTSVGFAAIISTLIYKVLSGLKKKVLFTTGNAKLIFLSGFVYMFMVNFRENFDFAVNGAMEKTFPLPDMAVPALVFTIFGYLYTMAIDIKKENDLTI
;
A
#
# COMPACT_ATOMS: atom_id res chain seq x y z
N VAL A 1 -6.41 13.34 13.99
CA VAL A 1 -7.75 13.51 14.57
C VAL A 1 -8.31 14.86 14.19
N ILE A 2 -9.55 14.90 13.84
CA ILE A 2 -10.27 16.12 13.51
C ILE A 2 -10.96 16.61 14.77
N ASN A 3 -10.55 17.78 15.25
CA ASN A 3 -11.12 18.38 16.45
C ASN A 3 -12.45 19.06 16.11
N GLY A 4 -13.57 18.51 16.59
CA GLY A 4 -14.91 19.02 16.28
C GLY A 4 -15.28 18.91 14.80
N GLY A 5 -14.64 18.01 14.06
CA GLY A 5 -14.84 17.83 12.63
C GLY A 5 -14.07 18.81 11.74
N TYR A 6 -13.19 19.61 12.30
CA TYR A 6 -12.45 20.62 11.55
C TYR A 6 -10.95 20.37 11.59
N VAL A 7 -10.30 20.58 10.44
CA VAL A 7 -8.84 20.58 10.33
C VAL A 7 -8.30 21.91 10.82
N LYS A 8 -7.27 21.88 11.67
CA LYS A 8 -6.56 23.09 12.12
C LYS A 8 -5.49 23.46 11.10
N TRP A 9 -5.71 24.51 10.34
CA TRP A 9 -4.73 25.01 9.38
C TRP A 9 -3.71 25.93 10.05
N ASN A 10 -2.43 25.61 9.84
CA ASN A 10 -1.32 26.47 10.24
C ASN A 10 -0.90 27.29 9.02
N PRO A 11 -1.00 28.66 9.05
CA PRO A 11 -0.70 29.50 7.89
C PRO A 11 0.71 29.29 7.31
N GLU A 12 1.69 28.97 8.14
CA GLU A 12 3.07 28.78 7.71
C GLU A 12 3.31 27.41 7.05
N ARG A 13 2.42 26.44 7.31
CA ARG A 13 2.61 25.03 6.93
C ARG A 13 1.44 24.47 6.13
N ILE A 14 0.54 25.32 5.69
CA ILE A 14 -0.71 24.90 5.04
C ILE A 14 -0.47 24.04 3.79
N THR A 15 0.60 24.31 3.05
CA THR A 15 0.96 23.52 1.85
C THR A 15 1.28 22.08 2.23
N TRP A 16 2.07 21.89 3.28
CA TRP A 16 2.41 20.55 3.77
C TRP A 16 1.21 19.82 4.35
N GLN A 17 0.34 20.54 5.07
CA GLN A 17 -0.88 19.97 5.62
C GLN A 17 -1.79 19.45 4.49
N ARG A 18 -2.01 20.25 3.47
CA ARG A 18 -2.80 19.86 2.30
C ARG A 18 -2.18 18.67 1.56
N TYR A 19 -0.88 18.70 1.40
CA TYR A 19 -0.14 17.60 0.74
C TYR A 19 -0.31 16.28 1.50
N ILE A 20 -0.17 16.32 2.81
CA ILE A 20 -0.28 15.12 3.66
C ILE A 20 -1.71 14.57 3.62
N ILE A 21 -2.72 15.43 3.78
CA ILE A 21 -4.12 15.00 3.74
C ILE A 21 -4.48 14.43 2.38
N SER A 22 -4.13 15.12 1.32
CA SER A 22 -4.40 14.66 -0.05
C SER A 22 -3.65 13.37 -0.36
N GLY A 23 -2.40 13.26 0.05
CA GLY A 23 -1.59 12.08 -0.11
C GLY A 23 -2.16 10.87 0.64
N TYR A 24 -2.60 11.06 1.87
CA TYR A 24 -3.24 10.01 2.64
C TYR A 24 -4.52 9.49 1.98
N LEU A 25 -5.39 10.40 1.56
CA LEU A 25 -6.63 10.02 0.87
C LEU A 25 -6.34 9.29 -0.44
N LEU A 26 -5.43 9.82 -1.26
CA LEU A 26 -5.09 9.21 -2.54
C LEU A 26 -4.47 7.82 -2.37
N THR A 27 -3.52 7.68 -1.46
CA THR A 27 -2.86 6.39 -1.22
C THR A 27 -3.82 5.38 -0.59
N SER A 28 -4.71 5.81 0.29
CA SER A 28 -5.73 4.92 0.90
C SER A 28 -6.70 4.38 -0.16
N VAL A 29 -7.21 5.24 -1.03
CA VAL A 29 -8.09 4.83 -2.13
C VAL A 29 -7.34 3.94 -3.10
N GLY A 30 -6.11 4.30 -3.46
CA GLY A 30 -5.27 3.50 -4.35
C GLY A 30 -4.98 2.12 -3.78
N PHE A 31 -4.61 2.04 -2.52
CA PHE A 31 -4.37 0.76 -1.84
C PHE A 31 -5.62 -0.11 -1.81
N ALA A 32 -6.77 0.46 -1.45
CA ALA A 32 -8.03 -0.26 -1.45
C ALA A 32 -8.38 -0.80 -2.84
N ALA A 33 -8.17 0.00 -3.88
CA ALA A 33 -8.41 -0.42 -5.27
C ALA A 33 -7.48 -1.57 -5.68
N ILE A 34 -6.20 -1.49 -5.35
CA ILE A 34 -5.21 -2.52 -5.67
C ILE A 34 -5.56 -3.83 -4.96
N ILE A 35 -5.85 -3.78 -3.67
CA ILE A 35 -6.20 -4.97 -2.89
C ILE A 35 -7.50 -5.59 -3.39
N SER A 36 -8.52 -4.78 -3.69
CA SER A 36 -9.79 -5.27 -4.24
C SER A 36 -9.58 -5.96 -5.59
N THR A 37 -8.76 -5.39 -6.46
CA THR A 37 -8.41 -5.97 -7.76
C THR A 37 -7.66 -7.29 -7.56
N LEU A 38 -6.72 -7.35 -6.64
CA LEU A 38 -5.96 -8.56 -6.34
C LEU A 38 -6.87 -9.68 -5.83
N ILE A 39 -7.76 -9.36 -4.88
CA ILE A 39 -8.73 -10.32 -4.36
C ILE A 39 -9.61 -10.86 -5.49
N TYR A 40 -10.14 -9.97 -6.32
CA TYR A 40 -10.97 -10.38 -7.46
C TYR A 40 -10.22 -11.30 -8.41
N LYS A 41 -8.96 -10.96 -8.75
CA LYS A 41 -8.14 -11.79 -9.65
C LYS A 41 -7.81 -13.14 -9.05
N VAL A 42 -7.50 -13.19 -7.75
CA VAL A 42 -7.23 -14.45 -7.06
C VAL A 42 -8.46 -15.34 -7.05
N LEU A 43 -9.62 -14.80 -6.67
CA LEU A 43 -10.88 -15.56 -6.64
C LEU A 43 -11.28 -16.04 -8.03
N SER A 44 -11.17 -15.19 -9.03
CA SER A 44 -11.44 -15.55 -10.42
C SER A 44 -10.46 -16.61 -10.94
N GLY A 45 -9.18 -16.48 -10.56
CA GLY A 45 -8.13 -17.42 -10.91
C GLY A 45 -8.35 -18.79 -10.29
N LEU A 46 -8.86 -18.85 -9.06
CA LEU A 46 -9.20 -20.13 -8.43
C LEU A 46 -10.25 -20.89 -9.22
N LYS A 47 -11.26 -20.21 -9.73
CA LYS A 47 -12.29 -20.81 -10.58
C LYS A 47 -11.73 -21.36 -11.88
N LYS A 48 -10.76 -20.65 -12.46
CA LYS A 48 -10.13 -21.01 -13.74
C LYS A 48 -8.88 -21.89 -13.57
N LYS A 49 -8.51 -22.20 -12.31
CA LYS A 49 -7.27 -22.92 -11.95
C LYS A 49 -6.00 -22.19 -12.44
N VAL A 50 -6.07 -20.86 -12.52
CA VAL A 50 -4.95 -19.98 -12.92
C VAL A 50 -4.70 -18.99 -11.77
N LEU A 51 -3.94 -19.40 -10.78
CA LEU A 51 -3.68 -18.59 -9.57
C LEU A 51 -2.38 -17.82 -9.66
N PHE A 52 -1.32 -18.46 -10.12
CA PHE A 52 0.02 -17.89 -10.14
C PHE A 52 0.30 -17.19 -11.47
N THR A 53 0.06 -15.88 -11.48
CA THR A 53 0.29 -15.05 -12.67
C THR A 53 1.25 -13.90 -12.34
N THR A 54 2.02 -13.48 -13.33
CA THR A 54 2.91 -12.33 -13.22
C THR A 54 2.14 -11.06 -12.84
N GLY A 55 0.91 -10.90 -13.35
CA GLY A 55 0.06 -9.77 -13.01
C GLY A 55 -0.28 -9.72 -11.52
N ASN A 56 -0.58 -10.87 -10.90
CA ASN A 56 -0.85 -10.93 -9.46
C ASN A 56 0.40 -10.61 -8.65
N ALA A 57 1.57 -11.10 -9.05
CA ALA A 57 2.83 -10.76 -8.41
C ALA A 57 3.12 -9.26 -8.44
N LYS A 58 2.90 -8.61 -9.59
CA LYS A 58 3.06 -7.16 -9.74
C LYS A 58 2.12 -6.38 -8.82
N LEU A 59 0.88 -6.83 -8.67
CA LEU A 59 -0.08 -6.19 -7.76
C LEU A 59 0.34 -6.31 -6.30
N ILE A 60 0.93 -7.44 -5.90
CA ILE A 60 1.46 -7.62 -4.54
C ILE A 60 2.59 -6.61 -4.27
N PHE A 61 3.55 -6.48 -5.17
CA PHE A 61 4.63 -5.50 -5.02
C PHE A 61 4.11 -4.07 -5.01
N LEU A 62 3.18 -3.76 -5.90
CA LEU A 62 2.58 -2.42 -5.99
C LEU A 62 1.81 -2.08 -4.72
N SER A 63 1.07 -3.02 -4.14
CA SER A 63 0.34 -2.80 -2.89
C SER A 63 1.29 -2.49 -1.74
N GLY A 64 2.43 -3.17 -1.66
CA GLY A 64 3.45 -2.89 -0.67
C GLY A 64 4.03 -1.49 -0.82
N PHE A 65 4.35 -1.10 -2.04
CA PHE A 65 4.89 0.22 -2.34
C PHE A 65 3.90 1.33 -1.96
N VAL A 66 2.64 1.20 -2.36
CA VAL A 66 1.59 2.18 -2.02
C VAL A 66 1.35 2.22 -0.51
N TYR A 67 1.40 1.07 0.16
CA TYR A 67 1.24 0.98 1.61
C TYR A 67 2.32 1.77 2.35
N MET A 68 3.57 1.74 1.89
CA MET A 68 4.65 2.53 2.49
C MET A 68 4.31 4.02 2.49
N PHE A 69 3.84 4.55 1.37
CA PHE A 69 3.43 5.96 1.29
C PHE A 69 2.23 6.24 2.18
N MET A 70 1.27 5.34 2.21
CA MET A 70 0.08 5.49 3.07
C MET A 70 0.48 5.58 4.55
N VAL A 71 1.40 4.73 5.00
CA VAL A 71 1.89 4.77 6.38
C VAL A 71 2.59 6.10 6.68
N ASN A 72 3.43 6.57 5.76
CA ASN A 72 4.11 7.85 5.94
C ASN A 72 3.11 8.99 6.10
N PHE A 73 2.10 9.07 5.27
CA PHE A 73 1.07 10.09 5.38
C PHE A 73 0.23 9.94 6.66
N ARG A 74 -0.10 8.71 7.03
CA ARG A 74 -0.86 8.43 8.24
C ARG A 74 -0.12 8.88 9.50
N GLU A 75 1.18 8.60 9.59
CA GLU A 75 1.99 8.98 10.77
C GLU A 75 2.20 10.49 10.86
N ASN A 76 2.05 11.21 9.77
CA ASN A 76 2.09 12.67 9.76
C ASN A 76 0.70 13.31 9.84
N PHE A 77 -0.33 12.51 10.06
CA PHE A 77 -1.70 12.98 10.07
C PHE A 77 -1.97 13.98 11.19
N ASP A 78 -1.34 13.79 12.35
CA ASP A 78 -1.47 14.72 13.47
C ASP A 78 -0.90 16.11 13.11
N PHE A 79 0.24 16.15 12.43
CA PHE A 79 0.78 17.41 11.89
C PHE A 79 -0.22 18.07 10.92
N ALA A 80 -0.83 17.27 10.05
CA ALA A 80 -1.74 17.80 9.05
C ALA A 80 -3.08 18.26 9.61
N VAL A 81 -3.62 17.55 10.61
CA VAL A 81 -4.97 17.79 11.13
C VAL A 81 -4.96 18.76 12.32
N ASN A 82 -4.03 18.55 13.25
CA ASN A 82 -3.97 19.32 14.49
C ASN A 82 -2.91 20.43 14.46
N GLY A 83 -2.16 20.55 13.38
CA GLY A 83 -1.12 21.55 13.24
C GLY A 83 0.08 21.31 14.14
N ALA A 84 0.42 20.03 14.41
CA ALA A 84 1.60 19.66 15.20
C ALA A 84 2.87 20.31 14.63
N MET A 85 3.84 20.59 15.51
CA MET A 85 5.03 21.35 15.13
C MET A 85 5.97 20.58 14.22
N GLU A 86 6.00 19.26 14.28
CA GLU A 86 6.97 18.45 13.58
C GLU A 86 6.33 17.36 12.74
N LYS A 87 6.94 17.13 11.56
CA LYS A 87 6.67 15.98 10.73
C LYS A 87 7.58 14.83 11.17
N THR A 88 7.10 13.59 11.02
CA THR A 88 7.87 12.40 11.32
C THR A 88 8.16 11.60 10.06
N PHE A 89 9.22 10.81 10.12
CA PHE A 89 9.51 9.81 9.09
C PHE A 89 9.53 8.44 9.76
N PRO A 90 8.41 7.72 9.73
CA PRO A 90 8.27 6.48 10.52
C PRO A 90 8.93 5.30 9.81
N LEU A 91 10.26 5.31 9.73
CA LEU A 91 11.02 4.31 9.01
C LEU A 91 10.72 2.86 9.46
N PRO A 92 10.68 2.56 10.78
CA PRO A 92 10.35 1.20 11.20
C PRO A 92 8.94 0.77 10.77
N ASP A 93 7.96 1.68 10.89
CA ASP A 93 6.57 1.40 10.54
C ASP A 93 6.36 1.24 9.03
N MET A 94 7.25 1.82 8.23
CA MET A 94 7.26 1.65 6.77
C MET A 94 8.02 0.39 6.36
N ALA A 95 9.13 0.11 7.03
CA ALA A 95 10.05 -0.97 6.64
C ALA A 95 9.44 -2.36 6.85
N VAL A 96 8.75 -2.59 7.97
CA VAL A 96 8.20 -3.91 8.29
C VAL A 96 7.14 -4.35 7.28
N PRO A 97 6.10 -3.55 6.97
CA PRO A 97 5.16 -3.91 5.91
C PRO A 97 5.81 -4.04 4.54
N ALA A 98 6.77 -3.17 4.21
CA ALA A 98 7.50 -3.25 2.95
C ALA A 98 8.22 -4.59 2.79
N LEU A 99 8.89 -5.06 3.84
CA LEU A 99 9.55 -6.36 3.85
C LEU A 99 8.54 -7.50 3.69
N VAL A 100 7.42 -7.44 4.42
CA VAL A 100 6.37 -8.47 4.34
C VAL A 100 5.84 -8.58 2.90
N PHE A 101 5.45 -7.46 2.29
CA PHE A 101 4.94 -7.47 0.91
C PHE A 101 5.99 -7.91 -0.09
N THR A 102 7.25 -7.53 0.11
CA THR A 102 8.36 -7.95 -0.76
C THR A 102 8.57 -9.45 -0.67
N ILE A 103 8.55 -10.01 0.53
CA ILE A 103 8.68 -11.47 0.74
C ILE A 103 7.52 -12.21 0.07
N PHE A 104 6.28 -11.77 0.27
CA PHE A 104 5.12 -12.38 -0.38
C PHE A 104 5.20 -12.30 -1.90
N GLY A 105 5.58 -11.14 -2.44
CA GLY A 105 5.77 -10.99 -3.88
C GLY A 105 6.84 -11.93 -4.42
N TYR A 106 7.95 -12.08 -3.71
CA TYR A 106 9.03 -12.97 -4.08
C TYR A 106 8.59 -14.44 -4.03
N LEU A 107 7.92 -14.85 -2.96
CA LEU A 107 7.38 -16.22 -2.84
C LEU A 107 6.37 -16.51 -3.95
N TYR A 108 5.56 -15.53 -4.28
CA TYR A 108 4.59 -15.67 -5.37
C TYR A 108 5.30 -15.84 -6.72
N THR A 109 6.36 -15.12 -6.96
CA THR A 109 7.20 -15.25 -8.16
C THR A 109 7.84 -16.63 -8.23
N MET A 110 8.36 -17.14 -7.11
CA MET A 110 8.90 -18.51 -7.04
C MET A 110 7.82 -19.56 -7.38
N ALA A 111 6.61 -19.35 -6.88
CA ALA A 111 5.49 -20.26 -7.19
C ALA A 111 5.16 -20.27 -8.68
N ILE A 112 5.27 -19.12 -9.35
CA ILE A 112 5.11 -19.03 -10.81
C ILE A 112 6.17 -19.88 -11.52
N ASP A 113 7.42 -19.79 -11.10
CA ASP A 113 8.52 -20.52 -11.71
C ASP A 113 8.37 -22.03 -11.51
N ILE A 114 8.00 -22.45 -10.30
CA ILE A 114 7.74 -23.86 -10.00
C ILE A 114 6.60 -24.40 -10.87
N LYS A 115 5.55 -23.63 -11.03
CA LYS A 115 4.42 -24.02 -11.89
C LYS A 115 4.85 -24.21 -13.34
N LYS A 116 5.67 -23.30 -13.86
CA LYS A 116 6.21 -23.40 -15.22
C LYS A 116 7.05 -24.67 -15.41
N GLU A 117 7.91 -25.00 -14.44
CA GLU A 117 8.71 -26.22 -14.48
C GLU A 117 7.82 -27.46 -14.47
N ASN A 118 6.80 -27.50 -13.62
CA ASN A 118 5.86 -28.63 -13.57
C ASN A 118 5.11 -28.79 -14.89
N ASP A 119 4.68 -27.71 -15.51
CA ASP A 119 3.98 -27.74 -16.79
C ASP A 119 4.88 -28.25 -17.92
N LEU A 120 6.19 -28.00 -17.84
CA LEU A 120 7.16 -28.50 -18.83
C LEU A 120 7.51 -29.98 -18.66
N THR A 121 7.35 -30.53 -17.46
CA THR A 121 7.71 -31.95 -17.17
C THR A 121 6.57 -32.94 -17.45
N ILE A 122 5.38 -32.43 -17.69
CA ILE A 122 4.22 -33.24 -18.08
C ILE A 122 4.20 -33.43 -19.58
#